data_598963b66e9223b26e91c976998ea6d1
#
_entry.id   598963b66e9223b26e91c976998ea6d1
#
_cell.length_a   1.000
_cell.length_b   1.000
_cell.length_c   1.000
_cell.angle_alpha   90.00
_cell.angle_beta   90.00
_cell.angle_gamma   90.00
#
_symmetry.space_group_name_H-M   'P 1'
#
loop_
_entity.id
_entity.type
_entity.pdbx_description
1 polymer ?
#
loop_
_entity_poly.entity_id
_entity_poly.type
_entity_poly.pdbx_seq_one_letter_code
_entity_poly.pdbx_strand_id
1 'polypeptide(L)' 'GDADALEALKSLGYSQIEARDALKELPKTITKTNEKIKEALKILGK' A
#
# COMPACT_ATOMS: atom_id res chain seq x y z
N GLY A 1 -9.37 5.39 -1.38
CA GLY A 1 -8.45 5.46 -2.49
C GLY A 1 -7.00 5.24 -2.10
N ASP A 2 -6.12 5.48 -3.03
CA ASP A 2 -4.69 5.24 -2.79
C ASP A 2 -4.13 6.11 -1.69
N ALA A 3 -4.68 7.32 -1.53
CA ALA A 3 -4.21 8.22 -0.48
C ALA A 3 -4.41 7.63 0.91
N ASP A 4 -5.54 6.98 1.14
CA ASP A 4 -5.81 6.37 2.44
C ASP A 4 -4.85 5.21 2.70
N ALA A 5 -4.61 4.39 1.69
CA ALA A 5 -3.69 3.27 1.83
C ALA A 5 -2.27 3.77 2.06
N LEU A 6 -1.88 4.83 1.36
CA LEU A 6 -0.56 5.43 1.53
C LEU A 6 -0.36 5.91 2.97
N GLU A 7 -1.35 6.63 3.51
CA GLU A 7 -1.26 7.13 4.87
C GLU A 7 -1.15 6.00 5.88
N ALA A 8 -1.91 4.93 5.67
CA ALA A 8 -1.86 3.78 6.57
C ALA A 8 -0.48 3.15 6.58
N LEU A 9 0.12 3.00 5.40
CA LEU A 9 1.46 2.40 5.31
C LEU A 9 2.51 3.30 5.95
N LYS A 10 2.38 4.62 5.77
CA LYS A 10 3.30 5.56 6.41
C LYS A 10 3.17 5.49 7.93
N SER A 11 1.97 5.33 8.44
CA SER A 11 1.73 5.20 9.88
C SER A 11 2.41 3.95 10.44
N LEU A 12 2.59 2.94 9.63
CA LEU A 12 3.26 1.71 10.05
C LEU A 12 4.78 1.81 9.99
N GLY A 13 5.30 2.94 9.51
CA GLY A 13 6.74 3.18 9.50
C GLY A 13 7.41 3.11 8.14
N TYR A 14 6.64 2.86 7.08
CA TYR A 14 7.22 2.83 5.74
C TYR A 14 7.37 4.23 5.19
N SER A 15 8.39 4.44 4.34
CA SER A 15 8.59 5.72 3.69
C SER A 15 7.52 5.92 2.62
N GLN A 16 7.34 7.19 2.22
CA GLN A 16 6.39 7.52 1.15
C GLN A 16 6.76 6.80 -0.14
N ILE A 17 8.04 6.76 -0.47
CA ILE A 17 8.50 6.11 -1.71
C ILE A 17 8.20 4.61 -1.66
N GLU A 18 8.53 3.97 -0.55
CA GLU A 18 8.28 2.54 -0.40
C GLU A 18 6.78 2.22 -0.51
N ALA A 19 5.97 3.01 0.19
CA ALA A 19 4.53 2.79 0.20
C ALA A 19 3.94 2.98 -1.20
N ARG A 20 4.35 4.03 -1.90
CA ARG A 20 3.85 4.30 -3.23
C ARG A 20 4.26 3.21 -4.21
N ASP A 21 5.50 2.76 -4.13
CA ASP A 21 5.98 1.72 -5.03
C ASP A 21 5.20 0.42 -4.83
N ALA A 22 4.95 0.06 -3.57
CA ALA A 22 4.18 -1.14 -3.28
C ALA A 22 2.76 -1.02 -3.83
N LEU A 23 2.12 0.14 -3.65
CA LEU A 23 0.77 0.35 -4.14
C LEU A 23 0.70 0.32 -5.66
N LYS A 24 1.74 0.78 -6.34
CA LYS A 24 1.79 0.74 -7.79
C LYS A 24 1.83 -0.68 -8.34
N GLU A 25 2.39 -1.60 -7.58
CA GLU A 25 2.51 -2.99 -8.03
C GLU A 25 1.21 -3.77 -7.89
N LEU A 26 0.23 -3.19 -7.22
CA LEU A 26 -1.04 -3.89 -7.02
C LEU A 26 -1.86 -3.92 -8.31
N PRO A 27 -2.59 -5.04 -8.57
CA PRO A 27 -3.49 -5.08 -9.70
C PRO A 27 -4.61 -4.04 -9.56
N LYS A 28 -5.08 -3.52 -10.68
CA LYS A 28 -6.14 -2.53 -10.66
C LYS A 28 -7.48 -3.12 -10.20
N THR A 29 -7.56 -4.43 -10.12
CA THR A 29 -8.76 -5.11 -9.63
C THR A 29 -8.93 -4.94 -8.13
N ILE A 30 -7.86 -4.61 -7.41
CA ILE A 30 -7.93 -4.36 -5.97
C ILE A 30 -8.37 -2.90 -5.78
N THR A 31 -9.61 -2.71 -5.34
CA THR A 31 -10.17 -1.37 -5.21
C THR A 31 -10.41 -0.93 -3.77
N LYS A 32 -10.54 -1.88 -2.84
CA LYS A 32 -10.82 -1.55 -1.44
C LYS A 32 -9.54 -1.15 -0.72
N THR A 33 -9.63 -0.11 0.09
CA THR A 33 -8.46 0.42 0.80
C THR A 33 -7.80 -0.64 1.69
N ASN A 34 -8.59 -1.38 2.46
CA ASN A 34 -8.03 -2.38 3.35
C ASN A 34 -7.32 -3.50 2.59
N GLU A 35 -7.82 -3.85 1.42
CA GLU A 35 -7.17 -4.86 0.59
C GLU A 35 -5.86 -4.31 0.00
N LYS A 36 -5.85 -3.05 -0.38
CA LYS A 36 -4.64 -2.41 -0.88
C LYS A 36 -3.55 -2.42 0.19
N ILE A 37 -3.91 -2.08 1.40
CA ILE A 37 -2.97 -2.08 2.52
C ILE A 37 -2.42 -3.48 2.75
N LYS A 38 -3.31 -4.46 2.79
CA LYS A 38 -2.93 -5.85 3.03
C LYS A 38 -1.96 -6.36 1.98
N GLU A 39 -2.28 -6.14 0.72
CA GLU A 39 -1.43 -6.61 -0.37
C GLU A 39 -0.10 -5.87 -0.42
N ALA A 40 -0.14 -4.56 -0.17
CA ALA A 40 1.09 -3.77 -0.12
C ALA A 40 2.02 -4.25 0.97
N LEU A 41 1.47 -4.62 2.12
CA LEU A 41 2.28 -5.14 3.22
C LEU A 41 2.98 -6.45 2.84
N LYS A 42 2.32 -7.29 2.05
CA LYS A 42 2.96 -8.51 1.57
C LYS A 42 4.16 -8.20 0.69
N ILE A 43 4.04 -7.18 -0.15
CA ILE A 43 5.14 -6.75 -1.02
C ILE A 43 6.28 -6.19 -0.17
N LEU A 44 5.93 -5.32 0.78
CA LEU A 44 6.93 -4.64 1.61
C LEU A 44 7.60 -5.59 2.62
N GLY A 45 6.89 -6.64 3.01
CA GLY A 45 7.38 -7.59 3.98
C GLY A 45 8.40 -8.58 3.42
N LYS A 46 8.63 -8.49 2.13
CA LYS A 46 9.65 -9.36 1.53
C LYS A 46 11.03 -8.73 1.74
#